data_a2a28c7bbbaed676b1f6f4482cb22092
#
_entry.id   a2a28c7bbbaed676b1f6f4482cb22092
#
_cell.length_a   1.000
_cell.length_b   1.000
_cell.length_c   1.000
_cell.angle_alpha   90.00
_cell.angle_beta   90.00
_cell.angle_gamma   90.00
#
_symmetry.space_group_name_H-M   'P 1'
#
loop_
_entity.id
_entity.type
_entity.pdbx_description
1 polymer ?
#
loop_
_entity_poly.entity_id
_entity_poly.type
_entity_poly.pdbx_seq_one_letter_code
_entity_poly.pdbx_strand_id
1 'polypeptide(L)'
;EAFAINQYAPKQIAHDAKKLGVPLIHISTDFVFDGSGTRPWKASDTPKPTNIYGKSKWAGEQEIIEAGCLFCILRTSWVFSENRNNFVKSIFKFAKSKESIDVVFDQYGGPTPAIAIAKACLEIISHHKRNKFQGGIFHYSGSPNTNWASFAEHIIKCMNSNTKVNKIPAKEYDSASTRPENSRLNCDSLFSTYNIKRPEWRNSVAEAIAILEEKYEQ
;
A
#
# COMPACT_ATOMS: atom_id res chain seq x y z
N GLU A 1 -10.29 14.15 12.98
CA GLU A 1 -10.33 14.04 11.51
C GLU A 1 -10.03 12.61 11.04
N ALA A 2 -8.90 11.96 11.44
CA ALA A 2 -8.52 10.62 10.95
C ALA A 2 -9.63 9.57 11.16
N PHE A 3 -10.25 9.50 12.34
CA PHE A 3 -11.33 8.57 12.63
C PHE A 3 -12.63 8.92 11.86
N ALA A 4 -12.90 10.21 11.61
CA ALA A 4 -14.06 10.60 10.82
C ALA A 4 -13.99 10.01 9.40
N ILE A 5 -12.81 10.04 8.77
CA ILE A 5 -12.59 9.56 7.40
C ILE A 5 -12.41 8.03 7.38
N ASN A 6 -11.61 7.48 8.32
CA ASN A 6 -11.16 6.09 8.25
C ASN A 6 -12.02 5.10 9.03
N GLN A 7 -12.89 5.58 9.94
CA GLN A 7 -13.80 4.75 10.73
C GLN A 7 -15.27 5.06 10.42
N TYR A 8 -15.72 6.30 10.66
CA TYR A 8 -17.16 6.60 10.58
C TYR A 8 -17.69 6.61 9.15
N ALA A 9 -16.93 7.10 8.17
CA ALA A 9 -17.34 7.03 6.77
C ALA A 9 -17.43 5.58 6.27
N PRO A 10 -16.41 4.69 6.45
CA PRO A 10 -16.53 3.27 6.14
C PRO A 10 -17.70 2.56 6.83
N LYS A 11 -17.99 2.88 8.10
CA LYS A 11 -19.18 2.38 8.81
C LYS A 11 -20.45 2.68 8.03
N GLN A 12 -20.68 3.95 7.68
CA GLN A 12 -21.87 4.35 6.96
C GLN A 12 -21.98 3.66 5.60
N ILE A 13 -20.88 3.63 4.84
CA ILE A 13 -20.82 2.95 3.53
C ILE A 13 -21.14 1.45 3.66
N ALA A 14 -20.62 0.78 4.71
CA ALA A 14 -20.89 -0.64 4.94
C ALA A 14 -22.36 -0.91 5.27
N HIS A 15 -23.00 -0.06 6.09
CA HIS A 15 -24.43 -0.16 6.37
C HIS A 15 -25.29 0.05 5.12
N ASP A 16 -24.92 1.01 4.27
CA ASP A 16 -25.65 1.29 3.02
C ASP A 16 -25.44 0.16 2.01
N ALA A 17 -24.20 -0.39 1.89
CA ALA A 17 -23.94 -1.57 1.07
C ALA A 17 -24.77 -2.78 1.50
N LYS A 18 -24.92 -2.99 2.83
CA LYS A 18 -25.79 -4.05 3.37
C LYS A 18 -27.25 -3.85 2.97
N LYS A 19 -27.78 -2.63 3.13
CA LYS A 19 -29.18 -2.30 2.75
C LYS A 19 -29.45 -2.54 1.27
N LEU A 20 -28.44 -2.21 0.42
CA LEU A 20 -28.52 -2.37 -1.04
C LEU A 20 -28.23 -3.81 -1.50
N GLY A 21 -27.75 -4.68 -0.62
CA GLY A 21 -27.36 -6.05 -0.98
C GLY A 21 -26.16 -6.14 -1.91
N VAL A 22 -25.29 -5.11 -1.92
CA VAL A 22 -24.10 -5.04 -2.80
C VAL A 22 -22.81 -5.27 -2.01
N PRO A 23 -21.77 -5.89 -2.63
CA PRO A 23 -20.48 -6.06 -1.97
C PRO A 23 -19.72 -4.74 -1.86
N LEU A 24 -18.97 -4.58 -0.75
CA LEU A 24 -18.08 -3.47 -0.49
C LEU A 24 -16.62 -3.93 -0.64
N ILE A 25 -15.83 -3.25 -1.49
CA ILE A 25 -14.38 -3.37 -1.48
C ILE A 25 -13.79 -2.17 -0.75
N HIS A 26 -13.01 -2.42 0.31
CA HIS A 26 -12.38 -1.40 1.13
C HIS A 26 -10.86 -1.54 1.12
N ILE A 27 -10.14 -0.45 0.78
CA ILE A 27 -8.68 -0.42 0.82
C ILE A 27 -8.21 -0.07 2.22
N SER A 28 -7.40 -0.94 2.81
CA SER A 28 -6.77 -0.75 4.11
C SER A 28 -5.24 -0.72 3.99
N THR A 29 -4.52 -0.88 5.10
CA THR A 29 -3.09 -0.61 5.21
C THR A 29 -2.35 -1.67 6.03
N ASP A 30 -1.07 -1.85 5.75
CA ASP A 30 -0.09 -2.58 6.57
C ASP A 30 0.13 -1.96 7.96
N PHE A 31 -0.18 -0.66 8.14
CA PHE A 31 -0.09 0.04 9.44
C PHE A 31 -1.08 -0.47 10.51
N VAL A 32 -1.96 -1.40 10.17
CA VAL A 32 -2.75 -2.13 11.18
C VAL A 32 -1.89 -3.05 12.03
N PHE A 33 -0.68 -3.40 11.57
CA PHE A 33 0.30 -4.19 12.31
C PHE A 33 1.34 -3.32 13.02
N ASP A 34 2.00 -3.86 14.05
CA ASP A 34 3.01 -3.14 14.83
C ASP A 34 4.38 -3.05 14.14
N GLY A 35 4.57 -3.78 13.05
CA GLY A 35 5.81 -3.78 12.28
C GLY A 35 6.92 -4.67 12.86
N SER A 36 6.63 -5.46 13.88
CA SER A 36 7.61 -6.36 14.49
C SER A 36 7.91 -7.60 13.64
N GLY A 37 9.01 -8.29 13.97
CA GLY A 37 9.40 -9.53 13.32
C GLY A 37 9.92 -9.36 11.89
N THR A 38 10.21 -10.49 11.25
CA THR A 38 10.87 -10.51 9.93
C THR A 38 10.06 -11.23 8.83
N ARG A 39 9.03 -11.99 9.20
CA ARG A 39 8.17 -12.67 8.24
C ARG A 39 7.10 -11.72 7.67
N PRO A 40 6.60 -11.96 6.45
CA PRO A 40 5.43 -11.26 5.94
C PRO A 40 4.18 -11.53 6.79
N TRP A 41 3.42 -10.47 7.08
CA TRP A 41 2.16 -10.54 7.81
C TRP A 41 1.10 -11.30 7.04
N LYS A 42 0.41 -12.22 7.68
CA LYS A 42 -0.78 -12.91 7.13
C LYS A 42 -2.04 -12.10 7.43
N ALA A 43 -3.06 -12.24 6.58
CA ALA A 43 -4.37 -11.59 6.81
C ALA A 43 -5.03 -12.03 8.13
N SER A 44 -4.70 -13.24 8.61
CA SER A 44 -5.16 -13.81 9.88
C SER A 44 -4.35 -13.37 11.11
N ASP A 45 -3.25 -12.64 10.93
CA ASP A 45 -2.48 -12.14 12.07
C ASP A 45 -3.27 -11.03 12.80
N THR A 46 -3.15 -11.00 14.12
CA THR A 46 -3.85 -10.02 14.95
C THR A 46 -3.30 -8.61 14.73
N PRO A 47 -4.15 -7.64 14.32
CA PRO A 47 -3.75 -6.25 14.22
C PRO A 47 -3.34 -5.65 15.57
N LYS A 48 -2.28 -4.82 15.56
CA LYS A 48 -1.75 -4.11 16.70
C LYS A 48 -1.16 -2.77 16.28
N PRO A 49 -2.00 -1.84 15.79
CA PRO A 49 -1.53 -0.58 15.24
C PRO A 49 -0.87 0.31 16.31
N THR A 50 0.29 0.88 15.99
CA THR A 50 1.07 1.72 16.89
C THR A 50 0.80 3.21 16.75
N ASN A 51 0.30 3.66 15.59
CA ASN A 51 0.03 5.07 15.33
C ASN A 51 -1.46 5.35 15.04
N ILE A 52 -1.83 6.63 15.04
CA ILE A 52 -3.24 7.07 14.87
C ILE A 52 -3.80 6.65 13.51
N TYR A 53 -3.01 6.71 12.44
CA TYR A 53 -3.43 6.29 11.11
C TYR A 53 -3.82 4.80 11.10
N GLY A 54 -2.92 3.93 11.55
CA GLY A 54 -3.19 2.49 11.65
C GLY A 54 -4.40 2.19 12.54
N LYS A 55 -4.50 2.85 13.71
CA LYS A 55 -5.64 2.70 14.63
C LYS A 55 -6.96 3.08 13.98
N SER A 56 -7.00 4.21 13.27
CA SER A 56 -8.22 4.67 12.61
C SER A 56 -8.62 3.78 11.43
N LYS A 57 -7.65 3.28 10.65
CA LYS A 57 -7.91 2.33 9.55
C LYS A 57 -8.41 0.99 10.07
N TRP A 58 -7.78 0.47 11.14
CA TRP A 58 -8.22 -0.77 11.76
C TRP A 58 -9.63 -0.63 12.36
N ALA A 59 -9.94 0.49 13.03
CA ALA A 59 -11.29 0.76 13.51
C ALA A 59 -12.31 0.72 12.36
N GLY A 60 -11.98 1.26 11.18
CA GLY A 60 -12.83 1.17 9.99
C GLY A 60 -13.05 -0.25 9.49
N GLU A 61 -11.99 -1.11 9.54
CA GLU A 61 -12.14 -2.53 9.23
C GLU A 61 -13.15 -3.21 10.17
N GLN A 62 -13.07 -2.92 11.48
CA GLN A 62 -14.01 -3.49 12.47
C GLN A 62 -15.45 -3.04 12.20
N GLU A 63 -15.69 -1.77 11.89
CA GLU A 63 -17.02 -1.26 11.56
C GLU A 63 -17.61 -1.95 10.31
N ILE A 64 -16.78 -2.22 9.30
CA ILE A 64 -17.21 -2.94 8.10
C ILE A 64 -17.61 -4.39 8.44
N ILE A 65 -16.82 -5.07 9.26
CA ILE A 65 -17.09 -6.44 9.70
C ILE A 65 -18.38 -6.50 10.53
N GLU A 66 -18.53 -5.59 11.51
CA GLU A 66 -19.70 -5.51 12.40
C GLU A 66 -20.98 -5.17 11.63
N ALA A 67 -20.90 -4.36 10.58
CA ALA A 67 -22.05 -4.05 9.73
C ALA A 67 -22.64 -5.31 9.08
N GLY A 68 -21.84 -6.35 8.86
CA GLY A 68 -22.29 -7.63 8.31
C GLY A 68 -22.76 -7.52 6.85
N CYS A 69 -22.16 -6.61 6.06
CA CYS A 69 -22.33 -6.57 4.61
C CYS A 69 -21.41 -7.61 3.94
N LEU A 70 -21.61 -7.85 2.65
CA LEU A 70 -20.62 -8.58 1.84
C LEU A 70 -19.42 -7.65 1.66
N PHE A 71 -18.21 -8.04 2.13
CA PHE A 71 -17.04 -7.17 2.05
C PHE A 71 -15.77 -7.89 1.59
N CYS A 72 -14.89 -7.13 0.96
CA CYS A 72 -13.49 -7.48 0.70
C CYS A 72 -12.62 -6.34 1.21
N ILE A 73 -11.90 -6.54 2.31
CA ILE A 73 -10.91 -5.61 2.83
C ILE A 73 -9.56 -5.98 2.23
N LEU A 74 -8.96 -5.05 1.48
CA LEU A 74 -7.68 -5.25 0.82
C LEU A 74 -6.62 -4.39 1.50
N ARG A 75 -5.80 -4.98 2.39
CA ARG A 75 -4.67 -4.30 3.02
C ARG A 75 -3.51 -4.22 2.04
N THR A 76 -2.94 -3.04 1.89
CA THR A 76 -1.83 -2.77 0.98
C THR A 76 -0.73 -1.98 1.68
N SER A 77 0.44 -1.86 1.04
CA SER A 77 1.59 -1.12 1.58
C SER A 77 2.28 -0.31 0.49
N TRP A 78 2.95 0.79 0.88
CA TRP A 78 3.86 1.57 0.04
C TRP A 78 3.27 1.95 -1.33
N VAL A 79 2.03 2.45 -1.33
CA VAL A 79 1.32 2.80 -2.56
C VAL A 79 1.98 3.98 -3.26
N PHE A 80 2.19 3.83 -4.57
CA PHE A 80 2.75 4.88 -5.41
C PHE A 80 2.01 5.02 -6.76
N SER A 81 2.13 6.19 -7.35
CA SER A 81 1.70 6.51 -8.71
C SER A 81 2.40 7.78 -9.21
N GLU A 82 2.19 8.14 -10.45
CA GLU A 82 2.57 9.43 -11.03
C GLU A 82 1.73 10.61 -10.48
N ASN A 83 0.62 10.30 -9.79
CA ASN A 83 -0.29 11.29 -9.21
C ASN A 83 -0.07 11.43 -7.70
N ARG A 84 -0.53 12.59 -7.14
CA ARG A 84 -0.46 12.91 -5.71
C ARG A 84 0.97 12.82 -5.13
N ASN A 85 1.15 13.17 -3.88
CA ASN A 85 2.43 13.05 -3.19
C ASN A 85 2.66 11.61 -2.74
N ASN A 86 3.81 11.04 -3.08
CA ASN A 86 4.25 9.71 -2.70
C ASN A 86 5.77 9.61 -2.79
N PHE A 87 6.33 8.47 -2.36
CA PHE A 87 7.77 8.28 -2.30
C PHE A 87 8.46 8.40 -3.68
N VAL A 88 7.89 7.81 -4.75
CA VAL A 88 8.46 7.90 -6.11
C VAL A 88 8.60 9.35 -6.53
N LYS A 89 7.54 10.17 -6.35
CA LYS A 89 7.60 11.60 -6.68
C LYS A 89 8.55 12.40 -5.80
N SER A 90 8.73 12.03 -4.55
CA SER A 90 9.69 12.67 -3.67
C SER A 90 11.13 12.40 -4.14
N ILE A 91 11.46 11.14 -4.42
CA ILE A 91 12.78 10.76 -4.95
C ILE A 91 13.02 11.42 -6.32
N PHE A 92 12.02 11.39 -7.21
CA PHE A 92 12.11 12.07 -8.51
C PHE A 92 12.50 13.55 -8.38
N LYS A 93 11.83 14.30 -7.48
CA LYS A 93 12.15 15.72 -7.22
C LYS A 93 13.55 15.90 -6.63
N PHE A 94 13.92 15.08 -5.66
CA PHE A 94 15.23 15.19 -5.02
C PHE A 94 16.37 14.85 -5.99
N ALA A 95 16.20 13.84 -6.85
CA ALA A 95 17.17 13.46 -7.83
C ALA A 95 17.39 14.50 -8.94
N LYS A 96 16.43 15.42 -9.17
CA LYS A 96 16.60 16.58 -10.08
C LYS A 96 17.41 17.74 -9.45
N SER A 97 17.57 17.79 -8.12
CA SER A 97 18.12 18.95 -7.43
C SER A 97 19.24 18.64 -6.44
N LYS A 98 19.52 17.36 -6.14
CA LYS A 98 20.49 16.97 -5.13
C LYS A 98 21.48 15.95 -5.68
N GLU A 99 22.76 16.08 -5.29
CA GLU A 99 23.81 15.12 -5.60
C GLU A 99 23.69 13.83 -4.77
N SER A 100 23.13 13.92 -3.57
CA SER A 100 22.88 12.77 -2.70
C SER A 100 21.62 12.97 -1.84
N ILE A 101 21.02 11.84 -1.43
CA ILE A 101 19.85 11.78 -0.56
C ILE A 101 20.03 10.70 0.50
N ASP A 102 19.61 10.99 1.73
CA ASP A 102 19.60 10.02 2.83
C ASP A 102 18.30 9.23 2.81
N VAL A 103 18.38 7.89 2.79
CA VAL A 103 17.20 7.02 2.73
C VAL A 103 17.36 5.85 3.68
N VAL A 104 16.29 5.57 4.43
CA VAL A 104 16.22 4.48 5.40
C VAL A 104 16.38 3.13 4.71
N PHE A 105 17.24 2.24 5.28
CA PHE A 105 17.51 0.93 4.70
C PHE A 105 16.95 -0.26 5.52
N ASP A 106 16.58 -0.06 6.77
CA ASP A 106 16.17 -1.09 7.73
C ASP A 106 14.64 -1.22 7.88
N GLN A 107 13.85 -0.60 7.00
CA GLN A 107 12.41 -0.78 6.88
C GLN A 107 12.08 -1.52 5.59
N TYR A 108 11.29 -2.60 5.68
CA TYR A 108 11.01 -3.52 4.58
C TYR A 108 9.53 -3.56 4.23
N GLY A 109 9.20 -3.58 2.94
CA GLY A 109 7.83 -3.64 2.42
C GLY A 109 7.76 -4.04 0.95
N GLY A 110 6.58 -3.95 0.37
CA GLY A 110 6.34 -4.17 -1.07
C GLY A 110 5.76 -2.92 -1.71
N PRO A 111 6.53 -2.17 -2.51
CA PRO A 111 5.99 -1.04 -3.26
C PRO A 111 4.83 -1.48 -4.13
N THR A 112 3.68 -0.77 -4.06
CA THR A 112 2.46 -1.20 -4.72
C THR A 112 1.94 -0.11 -5.64
N PRO A 113 1.90 -0.34 -6.96
CA PRO A 113 1.32 0.61 -7.90
C PRO A 113 -0.17 0.81 -7.65
N ALA A 114 -0.64 2.05 -7.57
CA ALA A 114 -2.07 2.34 -7.39
C ALA A 114 -2.94 1.74 -8.50
N ILE A 115 -2.45 1.76 -9.74
CA ILE A 115 -3.14 1.15 -10.89
C ILE A 115 -3.29 -0.38 -10.72
N ALA A 116 -2.33 -1.05 -10.10
CA ALA A 116 -2.43 -2.49 -9.82
C ALA A 116 -3.50 -2.80 -8.78
N ILE A 117 -3.64 -1.94 -7.75
CA ILE A 117 -4.73 -2.05 -6.76
C ILE A 117 -6.09 -1.89 -7.46
N ALA A 118 -6.22 -0.89 -8.32
CA ALA A 118 -7.45 -0.66 -9.08
C ALA A 118 -7.81 -1.86 -9.98
N LYS A 119 -6.82 -2.44 -10.69
CA LYS A 119 -7.01 -3.66 -11.49
C LYS A 119 -7.44 -4.83 -10.61
N ALA A 120 -6.81 -5.05 -9.46
CA ALA A 120 -7.19 -6.10 -8.52
C ALA A 120 -8.65 -5.94 -8.04
N CYS A 121 -9.10 -4.71 -7.73
CA CYS A 121 -10.51 -4.45 -7.39
C CYS A 121 -11.46 -4.82 -8.53
N LEU A 122 -11.12 -4.47 -9.78
CA LEU A 122 -11.93 -4.83 -10.94
C LEU A 122 -11.97 -6.35 -11.18
N GLU A 123 -10.87 -7.06 -10.95
CA GLU A 123 -10.82 -8.52 -11.04
C GLU A 123 -11.69 -9.19 -9.96
N ILE A 124 -11.67 -8.68 -8.71
CA ILE A 124 -12.54 -9.14 -7.63
C ILE A 124 -14.03 -8.95 -8.01
N ILE A 125 -14.39 -7.77 -8.56
CA ILE A 125 -15.75 -7.48 -9.03
C ILE A 125 -16.14 -8.43 -10.19
N SER A 126 -15.24 -8.62 -11.14
CA SER A 126 -15.47 -9.52 -12.29
C SER A 126 -15.62 -10.99 -11.86
N HIS A 127 -14.87 -11.41 -10.84
CA HIS A 127 -15.02 -12.71 -10.23
C HIS A 127 -16.40 -12.87 -9.57
N HIS A 128 -16.86 -11.86 -8.83
CA HIS A 128 -18.18 -11.84 -8.20
C HIS A 128 -19.32 -12.00 -9.22
N LYS A 129 -19.23 -11.35 -10.38
CA LYS A 129 -20.24 -11.49 -11.44
C LYS A 129 -20.36 -12.90 -12.00
N ARG A 130 -19.31 -13.71 -11.90
CA ARG A 130 -19.24 -15.08 -12.43
C ARG A 130 -19.43 -16.16 -11.36
N ASN A 131 -19.13 -15.83 -10.11
CA ASN A 131 -19.10 -16.77 -9.00
C ASN A 131 -19.74 -16.13 -7.76
N LYS A 132 -20.04 -16.93 -6.72
CA LYS A 132 -20.41 -16.40 -5.42
C LYS A 132 -19.29 -15.52 -4.86
N PHE A 133 -19.65 -14.36 -4.31
CA PHE A 133 -18.67 -13.44 -3.69
C PHE A 133 -17.94 -14.12 -2.53
N GLN A 134 -16.64 -14.14 -2.60
CA GLN A 134 -15.78 -14.67 -1.55
C GLN A 134 -15.19 -13.48 -0.78
N GLY A 135 -15.93 -13.03 0.24
CA GLY A 135 -15.53 -11.92 1.09
C GLY A 135 -14.43 -12.29 2.08
N GLY A 136 -13.91 -11.27 2.76
CA GLY A 136 -12.92 -11.42 3.82
C GLY A 136 -11.85 -10.35 3.80
N ILE A 137 -10.78 -10.59 4.56
CA ILE A 137 -9.60 -9.73 4.62
C ILE A 137 -8.50 -10.37 3.80
N PHE A 138 -7.94 -9.61 2.88
CA PHE A 138 -6.84 -10.02 2.00
C PHE A 138 -5.70 -9.02 2.02
N HIS A 139 -4.52 -9.47 1.66
CA HIS A 139 -3.36 -8.64 1.46
C HIS A 139 -3.00 -8.53 -0.02
N TYR A 140 -2.60 -7.33 -0.46
CA TYR A 140 -2.12 -7.09 -1.80
C TYR A 140 -0.99 -6.07 -1.80
N SER A 141 0.22 -6.51 -2.13
CA SER A 141 1.40 -5.64 -2.22
C SER A 141 2.31 -6.09 -3.36
N GLY A 142 3.12 -5.16 -3.83
CA GLY A 142 4.06 -5.44 -4.92
C GLY A 142 5.14 -6.46 -4.56
N SER A 143 5.74 -7.05 -5.58
CA SER A 143 6.82 -8.06 -5.51
C SER A 143 7.98 -7.61 -6.37
N PRO A 144 9.23 -7.97 -5.95
CA PRO A 144 9.63 -8.54 -4.67
C PRO A 144 9.53 -7.56 -3.51
N ASN A 145 9.61 -8.05 -2.26
CA ASN A 145 9.80 -7.17 -1.12
C ASN A 145 11.18 -6.49 -1.21
N THR A 146 11.26 -5.24 -0.70
CA THR A 146 12.48 -4.42 -0.73
C THR A 146 12.55 -3.52 0.51
N ASN A 147 13.57 -2.68 0.63
CA ASN A 147 13.65 -1.58 1.60
C ASN A 147 13.60 -0.22 0.89
N TRP A 148 13.41 0.86 1.65
CA TRP A 148 13.27 2.20 1.06
C TRP A 148 14.51 2.65 0.29
N ALA A 149 15.73 2.34 0.76
CA ALA A 149 16.95 2.70 0.08
C ALA A 149 17.07 2.00 -1.29
N SER A 150 16.85 0.68 -1.34
CA SER A 150 16.87 -0.08 -2.59
C SER A 150 15.74 0.34 -3.54
N PHE A 151 14.59 0.76 -2.99
CA PHE A 151 13.51 1.32 -3.79
C PHE A 151 13.92 2.67 -4.41
N ALA A 152 14.56 3.56 -3.64
CA ALA A 152 15.10 4.82 -4.14
C ALA A 152 16.20 4.62 -5.20
N GLU A 153 17.14 3.68 -4.97
CA GLU A 153 18.17 3.33 -5.95
C GLU A 153 17.56 2.92 -7.30
N HIS A 154 16.47 2.12 -7.27
CA HIS A 154 15.78 1.72 -8.49
C HIS A 154 15.09 2.91 -9.20
N ILE A 155 14.45 3.82 -8.46
CA ILE A 155 13.85 5.03 -9.02
C ILE A 155 14.90 5.90 -9.71
N ILE A 156 16.02 6.16 -9.04
CA ILE A 156 17.15 6.93 -9.57
C ILE A 156 17.73 6.29 -10.83
N LYS A 157 17.83 4.97 -10.84
CA LYS A 157 18.26 4.22 -12.03
C LYS A 157 17.30 4.41 -13.21
N CYS A 158 15.99 4.38 -12.98
CA CYS A 158 14.99 4.63 -14.03
C CYS A 158 15.08 6.05 -14.60
N MET A 159 15.53 7.02 -13.81
CA MET A 159 15.76 8.41 -14.22
C MET A 159 17.11 8.64 -14.94
N ASN A 160 17.97 7.63 -15.05
CA ASN A 160 19.37 7.77 -15.48
C ASN A 160 20.13 8.89 -14.71
N SER A 161 19.79 9.10 -13.44
CA SER A 161 20.40 10.13 -12.59
C SER A 161 21.64 9.61 -11.88
N ASN A 162 22.60 10.50 -11.61
CA ASN A 162 23.82 10.21 -10.85
C ASN A 162 23.68 10.48 -9.33
N THR A 163 22.48 10.82 -8.86
CA THR A 163 22.22 11.09 -7.45
C THR A 163 22.53 9.87 -6.59
N LYS A 164 23.32 10.05 -5.54
CA LYS A 164 23.72 8.96 -4.64
C LYS A 164 22.69 8.74 -3.55
N VAL A 165 22.43 7.47 -3.20
CA VAL A 165 21.61 7.10 -2.04
C VAL A 165 22.53 6.78 -0.87
N ASN A 166 22.51 7.60 0.18
CA ASN A 166 23.15 7.31 1.45
C ASN A 166 22.18 6.47 2.29
N LYS A 167 22.60 5.27 2.65
CA LYS A 167 21.78 4.35 3.47
C LYS A 167 21.92 4.70 4.93
N ILE A 168 20.83 5.14 5.57
CA ILE A 168 20.81 5.46 6.99
C ILE A 168 19.82 4.56 7.74
N PRO A 169 20.06 4.22 9.02
CA PRO A 169 19.07 3.50 9.81
C PRO A 169 17.89 4.40 10.18
N ALA A 170 16.71 3.81 10.38
CA ALA A 170 15.47 4.55 10.69
C ALA A 170 15.59 5.47 11.90
N LYS A 171 16.40 5.09 12.91
CA LYS A 171 16.66 5.89 14.11
C LYS A 171 17.38 7.23 13.85
N GLU A 172 18.06 7.36 12.73
CA GLU A 172 18.78 8.58 12.31
C GLU A 172 17.93 9.46 11.39
N TYR A 173 16.77 8.95 10.93
CA TYR A 173 15.87 9.70 10.08
C TYR A 173 14.83 10.44 10.93
N ASP A 174 14.87 11.77 10.89
CA ASP A 174 13.87 12.62 11.56
C ASP A 174 12.50 12.50 10.86
N SER A 175 11.65 11.65 11.41
CA SER A 175 10.31 11.39 10.88
C SER A 175 9.24 11.83 11.87
N ALA A 176 8.29 12.62 11.40
CA ALA A 176 7.13 13.06 12.19
C ALA A 176 6.23 11.91 12.68
N SER A 177 6.40 10.69 12.16
CA SER A 177 5.62 9.51 12.58
C SER A 177 6.48 8.24 12.58
N THR A 178 6.28 7.40 13.60
CA THR A 178 6.88 6.06 13.65
C THR A 178 6.32 5.20 12.52
N ARG A 179 7.23 4.69 11.68
CA ARG A 179 6.89 3.76 10.60
C ARG A 179 7.25 2.32 11.00
N PRO A 180 6.45 1.32 10.61
CA PRO A 180 6.77 -0.08 10.85
C PRO A 180 8.11 -0.49 10.19
N GLU A 181 8.95 -1.25 10.90
CA GLU A 181 10.16 -1.85 10.31
C GLU A 181 9.80 -2.96 9.31
N ASN A 182 8.69 -3.67 9.57
CA ASN A 182 8.20 -4.76 8.74
C ASN A 182 6.78 -4.48 8.22
N SER A 183 6.71 -4.02 6.98
CA SER A 183 5.49 -3.78 6.19
C SER A 183 5.26 -4.87 5.12
N ARG A 184 5.95 -6.01 5.19
CA ARG A 184 5.79 -7.10 4.24
C ARG A 184 4.47 -7.81 4.45
N LEU A 185 3.71 -8.00 3.39
CA LEU A 185 2.40 -8.66 3.40
C LEU A 185 2.46 -10.01 2.67
N ASN A 186 1.92 -11.05 3.28
CA ASN A 186 1.67 -12.32 2.61
C ASN A 186 0.37 -12.20 1.81
N CYS A 187 0.46 -12.38 0.51
CA CYS A 187 -0.65 -12.22 -0.43
C CYS A 187 -1.23 -13.55 -0.95
N ASP A 188 -0.83 -14.69 -0.37
CA ASP A 188 -1.18 -16.02 -0.87
C ASP A 188 -2.69 -16.26 -0.83
N SER A 189 -3.39 -15.74 0.18
CA SER A 189 -4.85 -15.86 0.28
C SER A 189 -5.60 -15.19 -0.87
N LEU A 190 -5.15 -14.01 -1.29
CA LEU A 190 -5.72 -13.32 -2.45
C LEU A 190 -5.47 -14.10 -3.74
N PHE A 191 -4.26 -14.63 -3.92
CA PHE A 191 -3.91 -15.44 -5.07
C PHE A 191 -4.72 -16.73 -5.12
N SER A 192 -4.83 -17.48 -4.00
CA SER A 192 -5.59 -18.73 -3.97
C SER A 192 -7.10 -18.53 -4.19
N THR A 193 -7.65 -17.38 -3.76
CA THR A 193 -9.08 -17.09 -3.87
C THR A 193 -9.46 -16.54 -5.24
N TYR A 194 -8.68 -15.59 -5.77
CA TYR A 194 -9.02 -14.82 -6.94
C TYR A 194 -8.06 -14.98 -8.12
N ASN A 195 -6.97 -15.76 -7.95
CA ASN A 195 -5.86 -15.89 -8.90
C ASN A 195 -5.17 -14.55 -9.24
N ILE A 196 -5.24 -13.58 -8.33
CA ILE A 196 -4.62 -12.26 -8.49
C ILE A 196 -3.17 -12.33 -8.00
N LYS A 197 -2.22 -12.17 -8.93
CA LYS A 197 -0.79 -12.16 -8.63
C LYS A 197 -0.32 -10.81 -8.12
N ARG A 198 0.71 -10.82 -7.29
CA ARG A 198 1.42 -9.60 -6.85
C ARG A 198 2.04 -8.88 -8.05
N PRO A 199 1.91 -7.54 -8.17
CA PRO A 199 2.50 -6.80 -9.29
C PRO A 199 4.03 -6.72 -9.14
N GLU A 200 4.75 -6.85 -10.25
CA GLU A 200 6.18 -6.52 -10.32
C GLU A 200 6.32 -4.98 -10.38
N TRP A 201 6.64 -4.40 -9.25
CA TRP A 201 6.61 -2.94 -9.07
C TRP A 201 7.68 -2.18 -9.88
N ARG A 202 8.78 -2.83 -10.25
CA ARG A 202 9.87 -2.16 -10.99
C ARG A 202 9.43 -1.64 -12.35
N ASN A 203 8.63 -2.41 -13.07
CA ASN A 203 8.08 -1.99 -14.35
C ASN A 203 7.18 -0.76 -14.18
N SER A 204 6.32 -0.77 -13.16
CA SER A 204 5.43 0.37 -12.89
C SER A 204 6.17 1.62 -12.39
N VAL A 205 7.35 1.48 -11.78
CA VAL A 205 8.22 2.63 -11.48
C VAL A 205 8.74 3.24 -12.78
N ALA A 206 9.23 2.44 -13.72
CA ALA A 206 9.73 2.95 -15.00
C ALA A 206 8.62 3.69 -15.77
N GLU A 207 7.41 3.15 -15.81
CA GLU A 207 6.23 3.80 -16.41
C GLU A 207 5.91 5.14 -15.71
N ALA A 208 5.87 5.14 -14.36
CA ALA A 208 5.58 6.35 -13.59
C ALA A 208 6.65 7.43 -13.78
N ILE A 209 7.94 7.06 -13.88
CA ILE A 209 9.03 8.00 -14.13
C ILE A 209 8.90 8.61 -15.52
N ALA A 210 8.65 7.82 -16.58
CA ALA A 210 8.45 8.34 -17.93
C ALA A 210 7.35 9.40 -17.98
N ILE A 211 6.19 9.14 -17.34
CA ILE A 211 5.09 10.10 -17.26
C ILE A 211 5.49 11.37 -16.47
N LEU A 212 6.28 11.22 -15.41
CA LEU A 212 6.73 12.37 -14.60
C LEU A 212 7.74 13.22 -15.35
N GLU A 213 8.62 12.64 -16.17
CA GLU A 213 9.57 13.36 -17.01
C GLU A 213 8.84 14.18 -18.06
N GLU A 214 7.90 13.59 -18.79
CA GLU A 214 7.06 14.30 -19.77
C GLU A 214 6.32 15.51 -19.14
N LYS A 215 5.78 15.35 -17.91
CA LYS A 215 5.08 16.43 -17.20
C LYS A 215 6.01 17.50 -16.62
N TYR A 216 7.27 17.20 -16.45
CA TYR A 216 8.24 18.13 -15.89
C TYR A 216 8.91 19.01 -16.97
N GLU A 217 8.89 18.53 -18.23
CA GLU A 217 9.40 19.26 -19.40
C GLU A 217 8.40 20.26 -20.00
N GLN A 218 7.12 20.18 -19.58
CA GLN A 218 6.05 21.12 -19.96
C GLN A 218 5.97 22.29 -18.96
#